data_ab689ee1b42c530a005055f2d1bff387
#
_entry.id   ab689ee1b42c530a005055f2d1bff387
#
_cell.length_a   1.000
_cell.length_b   1.000
_cell.length_c   1.000
_cell.angle_alpha   90.00
_cell.angle_beta   90.00
_cell.angle_gamma   90.00
#
_symmetry.space_group_name_H-M   'P 1'
#
loop_
_entity.id
_entity.type
_entity.pdbx_description
1 polymer ?
#
loop_
_entity_poly.entity_id
_entity_poly.type
_entity_poly.pdbx_seq_one_letter_code
_entity_poly.pdbx_strand_id
1 'polypeptide(L)'
;DYVYPDTLFGTDSHTTMVNGLGVLGWGVGGIEAEAAMMGQPIAMLIPDVIGFKLSGKLPEGATATDLVLTVTQMLRKKGVVGKFVEFFGSALDHLPVADRATIANMAPEYGATCGFFPVDQLTLDFLHETGRDAHRIKLVEEYYKAQGMFRTADSAEPIFTDTLELDLS
;
A
#
# COMPACT_ATOMS: atom_id res chain seq x y z
N ASP A 1 19.82 2.54 19.06
CA ASP A 1 18.69 3.11 18.33
C ASP A 1 17.78 1.96 17.88
N TYR A 2 16.47 2.22 17.83
CA TYR A 2 15.49 1.25 17.32
C TYR A 2 15.10 1.63 15.90
N VAL A 3 14.90 0.64 15.04
CA VAL A 3 14.41 0.79 13.68
C VAL A 3 13.17 -0.08 13.51
N TYR A 4 12.09 0.49 13.01
CA TYR A 4 10.83 -0.19 12.75
C TYR A 4 10.10 0.51 11.60
N PRO A 5 9.14 -0.17 10.91
CA PRO A 5 8.34 0.46 9.88
C PRO A 5 7.49 1.58 10.47
N ASP A 6 7.35 2.67 9.73
CA ASP A 6 6.49 3.78 10.12
C ASP A 6 5.00 3.44 9.95
N THR A 7 4.17 4.05 10.75
CA THR A 7 2.71 3.98 10.66
C THR A 7 2.13 5.38 10.77
N LEU A 8 0.99 5.61 10.16
CA LEU A 8 0.38 6.92 10.08
C LEU A 8 -1.14 6.88 10.34
N PHE A 9 -1.57 7.65 11.32
CA PHE A 9 -2.97 8.06 11.47
C PHE A 9 -3.18 9.47 10.95
N GLY A 10 -4.21 9.69 10.16
CA GLY A 10 -4.57 11.01 9.68
C GLY A 10 -6.07 11.24 9.65
N THR A 11 -6.48 12.50 9.79
CA THR A 11 -7.89 12.90 9.73
C THR A 11 -8.37 13.17 8.31
N ASP A 12 -7.47 13.18 7.34
CA ASP A 12 -7.76 13.43 5.94
C ASP A 12 -8.14 12.15 5.21
N SER A 13 -9.12 12.22 4.30
CA SER A 13 -9.56 11.09 3.47
C SER A 13 -8.47 10.57 2.54
N HIS A 14 -7.41 11.35 2.29
CA HIS A 14 -6.25 10.99 1.47
C HIS A 14 -5.09 10.38 2.27
N THR A 15 -5.24 10.20 3.58
CA THR A 15 -4.21 9.60 4.44
C THR A 15 -3.76 8.23 3.92
N THR A 16 -4.67 7.45 3.36
CA THR A 16 -4.38 6.12 2.81
C THR A 16 -3.42 6.12 1.63
N MET A 17 -3.16 7.26 1.01
CA MET A 17 -2.19 7.42 -0.08
C MET A 17 -0.78 6.96 0.32
N VAL A 18 -0.40 7.11 1.58
CA VAL A 18 0.91 6.72 2.11
C VAL A 18 1.20 5.22 1.96
N ASN A 19 0.18 4.38 1.89
CA ASN A 19 0.33 2.94 1.69
C ASN A 19 0.96 2.58 0.33
N GLY A 20 0.86 3.47 -0.66
CA GLY A 20 1.57 3.32 -1.94
C GLY A 20 3.09 3.37 -1.80
N LEU A 21 3.59 3.98 -0.72
CA LEU A 21 5.02 4.03 -0.37
C LEU A 21 5.46 2.86 0.54
N GLY A 22 4.54 2.00 0.95
CA GLY A 22 4.83 0.93 1.90
C GLY A 22 4.81 1.37 3.37
N VAL A 23 4.17 2.50 3.67
CA VAL A 23 3.89 2.96 5.04
C VAL A 23 2.43 2.63 5.37
N LEU A 24 2.21 1.90 6.46
CA LEU A 24 0.85 1.55 6.87
C LEU A 24 0.15 2.77 7.46
N GLY A 25 -0.88 3.24 6.77
CA GLY A 25 -1.63 4.40 7.19
C GLY A 25 -3.11 4.33 6.84
N TRP A 26 -3.95 4.93 7.70
CA TRP A 26 -5.39 5.02 7.44
C TRP A 26 -6.02 6.25 8.08
N GLY A 27 -7.18 6.63 7.56
CA GLY A 27 -7.96 7.74 8.05
C GLY A 27 -8.73 7.39 9.31
N VAL A 28 -8.73 8.31 10.28
CA VAL A 28 -9.48 8.21 11.54
C VAL A 28 -10.27 9.49 11.78
N GLY A 29 -11.24 9.44 12.70
CA GLY A 29 -11.94 10.64 13.16
C GLY A 29 -11.04 11.59 13.95
N GLY A 30 -11.43 12.86 14.05
CA GLY A 30 -10.65 13.88 14.76
C GLY A 30 -10.38 13.53 16.22
N ILE A 31 -11.37 13.00 16.93
CA ILE A 31 -11.24 12.59 18.34
C ILE A 31 -10.23 11.43 18.48
N GLU A 32 -10.23 10.49 17.58
CA GLU A 32 -9.29 9.36 17.58
C GLU A 32 -7.86 9.83 17.31
N ALA A 33 -7.70 10.78 16.37
CA ALA A 33 -6.39 11.39 16.11
C ALA A 33 -5.86 12.17 17.31
N GLU A 34 -6.72 12.94 17.97
CA GLU A 34 -6.36 13.67 19.21
C GLU A 34 -5.95 12.71 20.34
N ALA A 35 -6.68 11.60 20.50
CA ALA A 35 -6.34 10.58 21.47
C ALA A 35 -4.96 9.96 21.18
N ALA A 36 -4.66 9.66 19.92
CA ALA A 36 -3.35 9.15 19.50
C ALA A 36 -2.22 10.17 19.77
N MET A 37 -2.44 11.44 19.47
CA MET A 37 -1.48 12.52 19.77
C MET A 37 -1.20 12.68 21.26
N MET A 38 -2.19 12.38 22.11
CA MET A 38 -2.04 12.36 23.58
C MET A 38 -1.43 11.06 24.11
N GLY A 39 -1.02 10.14 23.25
CA GLY A 39 -0.40 8.88 23.63
C GLY A 39 -1.39 7.79 24.07
N GLN A 40 -2.67 7.94 23.79
CA GLN A 40 -3.64 6.89 24.07
C GLN A 40 -3.51 5.77 23.02
N PRO A 41 -3.49 4.49 23.44
CA PRO A 41 -3.42 3.38 22.49
C PRO A 41 -4.73 3.24 21.73
N ILE A 42 -4.60 2.98 20.41
CA ILE A 42 -5.74 2.62 19.57
C ILE A 42 -5.76 1.10 19.43
N ALA A 43 -6.85 0.49 19.87
CA ALA A 43 -7.07 -0.95 19.71
C ALA A 43 -7.78 -1.23 18.39
N MET A 44 -7.25 -2.18 17.62
CA MET A 44 -7.85 -2.66 16.39
C MET A 44 -7.96 -4.18 16.45
N LEU A 45 -9.08 -4.73 16.00
CA LEU A 45 -9.16 -6.16 15.71
C LEU A 45 -8.24 -6.48 14.53
N ILE A 46 -7.54 -7.61 14.58
CA ILE A 46 -6.71 -8.05 13.47
C ILE A 46 -7.62 -8.24 12.25
N PRO A 47 -7.44 -7.44 11.18
CA PRO A 47 -8.34 -7.49 10.02
C PRO A 47 -8.05 -8.70 9.13
N ASP A 48 -9.06 -9.14 8.39
CA ASP A 48 -8.82 -9.95 7.20
C ASP A 48 -8.00 -9.16 6.19
N VAL A 49 -7.07 -9.83 5.51
CA VAL A 49 -6.29 -9.25 4.42
C VAL A 49 -6.70 -9.89 3.10
N ILE A 50 -7.16 -9.07 2.18
CA ILE A 50 -7.52 -9.48 0.81
C ILE A 50 -6.34 -9.18 -0.10
N GLY A 51 -5.75 -10.21 -0.68
CA GLY A 51 -4.73 -10.07 -1.71
C GLY A 51 -5.35 -9.62 -3.04
N PHE A 52 -4.77 -8.61 -3.68
CA PHE A 52 -5.16 -8.19 -5.02
C PHE A 52 -3.97 -8.40 -5.97
N LYS A 53 -4.03 -9.47 -6.76
CA LYS A 53 -2.98 -9.82 -7.70
C LYS A 53 -3.11 -8.99 -8.97
N LEU A 54 -2.05 -8.27 -9.31
CA LEU A 54 -1.91 -7.53 -10.55
C LEU A 54 -0.86 -8.23 -11.42
N SER A 55 -1.25 -8.67 -12.61
CA SER A 55 -0.37 -9.30 -13.60
C SER A 55 -0.38 -8.53 -14.92
N GLY A 56 0.54 -8.85 -15.81
CA GLY A 56 0.65 -8.17 -17.09
C GLY A 56 1.21 -6.75 -16.98
N LYS A 57 0.93 -5.94 -18.00
CA LYS A 57 1.36 -4.54 -18.08
C LYS A 57 0.25 -3.72 -18.74
N LEU A 58 0.00 -2.52 -18.24
CA LEU A 58 -0.97 -1.61 -18.84
C LEU A 58 -0.63 -1.37 -20.31
N PRO A 59 -1.62 -1.56 -21.21
CA PRO A 59 -1.43 -1.31 -22.63
C PRO A 59 -1.23 0.19 -22.89
N GLU A 60 -0.64 0.50 -24.04
CA GLU A 60 -0.48 1.87 -24.49
C GLU A 60 -1.85 2.57 -24.59
N GLY A 61 -1.95 3.74 -23.96
CA GLY A 61 -3.19 4.52 -23.91
C GLY A 61 -4.06 4.27 -22.66
N ALA A 62 -3.84 3.20 -21.89
CA ALA A 62 -4.46 3.03 -20.60
C ALA A 62 -3.72 3.85 -19.54
N THR A 63 -4.48 4.43 -18.61
CA THR A 63 -3.94 5.31 -17.56
C THR A 63 -4.04 4.67 -16.17
N ALA A 64 -3.30 5.22 -15.20
CA ALA A 64 -3.46 4.84 -13.80
C ALA A 64 -4.91 5.07 -13.31
N THR A 65 -5.60 6.07 -13.86
CA THR A 65 -7.01 6.34 -13.55
C THR A 65 -7.92 5.19 -14.00
N ASP A 66 -7.72 4.64 -15.19
CA ASP A 66 -8.49 3.51 -15.68
C ASP A 66 -8.28 2.28 -14.78
N LEU A 67 -7.04 2.04 -14.39
CA LEU A 67 -6.69 0.96 -13.46
C LEU A 67 -7.37 1.16 -12.11
N VAL A 68 -7.26 2.33 -11.49
CA VAL A 68 -7.82 2.59 -10.17
C VAL A 68 -9.35 2.48 -10.14
N LEU A 69 -10.02 2.91 -11.20
CA LEU A 69 -11.48 2.78 -11.31
C LEU A 69 -11.90 1.31 -11.43
N THR A 70 -11.18 0.51 -12.21
CA THR A 70 -11.41 -0.93 -12.34
C THR A 70 -11.19 -1.65 -11.01
N VAL A 71 -10.08 -1.39 -10.34
CA VAL A 71 -9.77 -1.93 -9.00
C VAL A 71 -10.87 -1.57 -8.01
N THR A 72 -11.29 -0.31 -7.99
CA THR A 72 -12.36 0.18 -7.11
C THR A 72 -13.68 -0.58 -7.35
N GLN A 73 -14.06 -0.78 -8.61
CA GLN A 73 -15.26 -1.53 -8.96
C GLN A 73 -15.19 -2.99 -8.48
N MET A 74 -14.06 -3.65 -8.70
CA MET A 74 -13.85 -5.05 -8.30
C MET A 74 -13.90 -5.21 -6.78
N LEU A 75 -13.21 -4.34 -6.03
CA LEU A 75 -13.17 -4.38 -4.57
C LEU A 75 -14.54 -4.04 -3.95
N ARG A 76 -15.28 -3.08 -4.50
CA ARG A 76 -16.65 -2.82 -4.08
C ARG A 76 -17.57 -4.02 -4.26
N LYS A 77 -17.46 -4.70 -5.40
CA LYS A 77 -18.23 -5.92 -5.67
C LYS A 77 -17.84 -7.06 -4.73
N LYS A 78 -16.55 -7.16 -4.36
CA LYS A 78 -16.06 -8.15 -3.39
C LYS A 78 -16.57 -7.90 -1.98
N GLY A 79 -16.71 -6.64 -1.58
CA GLY A 79 -17.09 -6.27 -0.22
C GLY A 79 -15.91 -6.35 0.76
N VAL A 80 -15.12 -5.30 0.81
CA VAL A 80 -13.88 -5.21 1.61
C VAL A 80 -13.98 -4.26 2.80
N VAL A 81 -15.18 -3.92 3.23
CA VAL A 81 -15.39 -3.02 4.37
C VAL A 81 -14.78 -3.60 5.64
N GLY A 82 -13.95 -2.81 6.31
CA GLY A 82 -13.23 -3.20 7.52
C GLY A 82 -12.07 -4.17 7.29
N LYS A 83 -11.70 -4.44 6.02
CA LYS A 83 -10.59 -5.30 5.65
C LYS A 83 -9.40 -4.47 5.17
N PHE A 84 -8.22 -5.07 5.19
CA PHE A 84 -7.06 -4.56 4.48
C PHE A 84 -7.03 -5.17 3.08
N VAL A 85 -6.55 -4.40 2.12
CA VAL A 85 -6.23 -4.89 0.77
C VAL A 85 -4.72 -4.75 0.59
N GLU A 86 -4.07 -5.81 0.14
CA GLU A 86 -2.64 -5.79 -0.19
C GLU A 86 -2.45 -6.17 -1.66
N PHE A 87 -1.75 -5.30 -2.39
CA PHE A 87 -1.48 -5.48 -3.80
C PHE A 87 -0.18 -6.25 -4.00
N PHE A 88 -0.19 -7.23 -4.90
CA PHE A 88 0.97 -8.04 -5.23
C PHE A 88 0.93 -8.49 -6.70
N GLY A 89 1.93 -9.22 -7.15
CA GLY A 89 2.01 -9.75 -8.51
C GLY A 89 3.04 -9.05 -9.39
N SER A 90 3.20 -9.56 -10.61
CA SER A 90 4.27 -9.13 -11.53
C SER A 90 4.08 -7.74 -12.10
N ALA A 91 2.84 -7.24 -12.17
CA ALA A 91 2.59 -5.89 -12.67
C ALA A 91 3.24 -4.80 -11.81
N LEU A 92 3.52 -5.08 -10.52
CA LEU A 92 4.18 -4.12 -9.63
C LEU A 92 5.59 -3.73 -10.11
N ASP A 93 6.26 -4.55 -10.91
CA ASP A 93 7.58 -4.23 -11.49
C ASP A 93 7.53 -3.05 -12.47
N HIS A 94 6.33 -2.73 -12.96
CA HIS A 94 6.08 -1.66 -13.92
C HIS A 94 5.11 -0.60 -13.42
N LEU A 95 4.71 -0.66 -12.14
CA LEU A 95 3.77 0.26 -11.53
C LEU A 95 4.54 1.21 -10.58
N PRO A 96 4.81 2.45 -11.01
CA PRO A 96 5.57 3.41 -10.19
C PRO A 96 4.81 3.79 -8.93
N VAL A 97 5.53 4.28 -7.91
CA VAL A 97 4.96 4.65 -6.62
C VAL A 97 3.82 5.66 -6.74
N ALA A 98 3.90 6.61 -7.69
CA ALA A 98 2.82 7.58 -7.93
C ALA A 98 1.49 6.89 -8.29
N ASP A 99 1.53 5.86 -9.12
CA ASP A 99 0.33 5.10 -9.52
C ASP A 99 -0.18 4.22 -8.37
N ARG A 100 0.74 3.60 -7.62
CA ARG A 100 0.40 2.87 -6.37
C ARG A 100 -0.28 3.79 -5.36
N ALA A 101 0.24 5.00 -5.20
CA ALA A 101 -0.33 6.01 -4.32
C ALA A 101 -1.75 6.41 -4.75
N THR A 102 -2.01 6.52 -6.05
CA THR A 102 -3.35 6.79 -6.59
C THR A 102 -4.32 5.67 -6.25
N ILE A 103 -3.91 4.40 -6.37
CA ILE A 103 -4.74 3.24 -5.98
C ILE A 103 -4.97 3.22 -4.47
N ALA A 104 -3.92 3.40 -3.68
CA ALA A 104 -3.98 3.42 -2.22
C ALA A 104 -4.88 4.57 -1.70
N ASN A 105 -4.83 5.73 -2.36
CA ASN A 105 -5.64 6.89 -2.04
C ASN A 105 -7.15 6.60 -2.09
N MET A 106 -7.56 5.73 -3.00
CA MET A 106 -8.97 5.35 -3.20
C MET A 106 -9.47 4.26 -2.24
N ALA A 107 -8.70 3.89 -1.21
CA ALA A 107 -9.13 2.88 -0.24
C ALA A 107 -10.49 3.19 0.41
N PRO A 108 -10.80 4.42 0.85
CA PRO A 108 -12.13 4.76 1.33
C PRO A 108 -13.23 4.53 0.28
N GLU A 109 -12.95 4.84 -0.99
CA GLU A 109 -13.91 4.71 -2.08
C GLU A 109 -14.23 3.25 -2.40
N TYR A 110 -13.26 2.34 -2.34
CA TYR A 110 -13.58 0.91 -2.46
C TYR A 110 -13.98 0.24 -1.13
N GLY A 111 -13.91 0.98 -0.02
CA GLY A 111 -14.46 0.57 1.27
C GLY A 111 -13.48 -0.14 2.19
N ALA A 112 -12.22 -0.30 1.80
CA ALA A 112 -11.19 -0.92 2.64
C ALA A 112 -10.61 0.08 3.66
N THR A 113 -10.00 -0.44 4.73
CA THR A 113 -9.28 0.40 5.69
C THR A 113 -8.02 0.98 5.07
N CYS A 114 -7.32 0.20 4.25
CA CYS A 114 -6.17 0.64 3.46
C CYS A 114 -5.98 -0.25 2.23
N GLY A 115 -5.19 0.26 1.27
CA GLY A 115 -4.71 -0.50 0.12
C GLY A 115 -3.17 -0.45 0.09
N PHE A 116 -2.52 -1.47 0.61
CA PHE A 116 -1.09 -1.52 0.91
C PHE A 116 -0.27 -2.06 -0.26
N PHE A 117 0.89 -1.46 -0.49
CA PHE A 117 1.87 -1.92 -1.46
C PHE A 117 3.20 -2.30 -0.78
N PRO A 118 3.89 -3.33 -1.26
CA PRO A 118 5.18 -3.72 -0.71
C PRO A 118 6.27 -2.71 -1.05
N VAL A 119 7.33 -2.71 -0.23
CA VAL A 119 8.56 -1.98 -0.51
C VAL A 119 9.41 -2.80 -1.48
N ASP A 120 9.84 -2.16 -2.58
CA ASP A 120 10.68 -2.74 -3.63
C ASP A 120 11.67 -1.71 -4.19
N GLN A 121 12.32 -2.04 -5.30
CA GLN A 121 13.28 -1.13 -5.93
C GLN A 121 12.65 0.19 -6.36
N LEU A 122 11.42 0.17 -6.90
CA LEU A 122 10.72 1.40 -7.31
C LEU A 122 10.44 2.32 -6.10
N THR A 123 10.26 1.75 -4.92
CA THR A 123 10.14 2.53 -3.68
C THR A 123 11.45 3.23 -3.35
N LEU A 124 12.59 2.55 -3.48
CA LEU A 124 13.91 3.15 -3.24
C LEU A 124 14.23 4.27 -4.25
N ASP A 125 13.89 4.03 -5.52
CA ASP A 125 14.06 5.01 -6.59
C ASP A 125 13.23 6.27 -6.30
N PHE A 126 11.98 6.12 -5.90
CA PHE A 126 11.12 7.22 -5.48
C PHE A 126 11.69 7.99 -4.28
N LEU A 127 12.25 7.30 -3.29
CA LEU A 127 12.89 7.95 -2.14
C LEU A 127 14.09 8.80 -2.58
N HIS A 128 14.87 8.31 -3.55
CA HIS A 128 15.99 9.03 -4.13
C HIS A 128 15.52 10.27 -4.91
N GLU A 129 14.56 10.11 -5.80
CA GLU A 129 14.00 11.18 -6.63
C GLU A 129 13.33 12.29 -5.79
N THR A 130 12.78 11.94 -4.64
CA THR A 130 12.14 12.89 -3.72
C THR A 130 13.10 13.44 -2.66
N GLY A 131 14.41 13.24 -2.83
CA GLY A 131 15.47 13.94 -2.09
C GLY A 131 15.84 13.34 -0.73
N ARG A 132 15.53 12.06 -0.48
CA ARG A 132 16.04 11.36 0.71
C ARG A 132 17.54 11.10 0.53
N ASP A 133 18.29 11.21 1.63
CA ASP A 133 19.73 10.98 1.61
C ASP A 133 20.07 9.49 1.42
N ALA A 134 21.24 9.20 0.86
CA ALA A 134 21.68 7.85 0.54
C ALA A 134 21.77 6.93 1.77
N HIS A 135 22.07 7.47 2.95
CA HIS A 135 22.11 6.69 4.18
C HIS A 135 20.72 6.20 4.57
N ARG A 136 19.70 7.08 4.48
CA ARG A 136 18.31 6.73 4.74
C ARG A 136 17.79 5.67 3.79
N ILE A 137 18.06 5.82 2.50
CA ILE A 137 17.66 4.85 1.46
C ILE A 137 18.29 3.49 1.74
N LYS A 138 19.60 3.47 2.05
CA LYS A 138 20.29 2.24 2.39
C LYS A 138 19.74 1.58 3.66
N LEU A 139 19.39 2.37 4.66
CA LEU A 139 18.75 1.86 5.89
C LEU A 139 17.41 1.18 5.58
N VAL A 140 16.56 1.80 4.76
CA VAL A 140 15.28 1.21 4.34
C VAL A 140 15.52 -0.12 3.61
N GLU A 141 16.40 -0.15 2.63
CA GLU A 141 16.74 -1.35 1.87
C GLU A 141 17.19 -2.51 2.78
N GLU A 142 18.19 -2.27 3.61
CA GLU A 142 18.76 -3.31 4.48
C GLU A 142 17.76 -3.78 5.54
N TYR A 143 16.97 -2.86 6.10
CA TYR A 143 15.95 -3.22 7.08
C TYR A 143 14.89 -4.14 6.47
N TYR A 144 14.30 -3.75 5.33
CA TYR A 144 13.26 -4.55 4.69
C TYR A 144 13.77 -5.89 4.18
N LYS A 145 15.03 -5.95 3.71
CA LYS A 145 15.68 -7.23 3.35
C LYS A 145 15.89 -8.13 4.58
N ALA A 146 16.37 -7.56 5.68
CA ALA A 146 16.59 -8.30 6.92
C ALA A 146 15.30 -8.85 7.54
N GLN A 147 14.18 -8.14 7.36
CA GLN A 147 12.86 -8.58 7.80
C GLN A 147 12.17 -9.54 6.82
N GLY A 148 12.74 -9.80 5.65
CA GLY A 148 12.11 -10.62 4.60
C GLY A 148 10.89 -9.94 3.95
N MET A 149 10.79 -8.62 4.04
CA MET A 149 9.67 -7.82 3.52
C MET A 149 10.01 -7.03 2.25
N PHE A 150 11.25 -7.11 1.77
CA PHE A 150 11.64 -6.46 0.52
C PHE A 150 11.20 -7.31 -0.67
N ARG A 151 10.33 -6.76 -1.50
CA ARG A 151 9.82 -7.47 -2.67
C ARG A 151 10.81 -7.42 -3.84
N THR A 152 11.02 -8.57 -4.46
CA THR A 152 11.72 -8.73 -5.74
C THR A 152 10.84 -9.52 -6.71
N ALA A 153 11.23 -9.57 -7.99
CA ALA A 153 10.51 -10.36 -9.00
C ALA A 153 10.45 -11.86 -8.64
N ASP A 154 11.46 -12.36 -7.90
CA ASP A 154 11.58 -13.76 -7.48
C ASP A 154 10.96 -14.03 -6.09
N SER A 155 10.37 -13.03 -5.45
CA SER A 155 9.71 -13.21 -4.15
C SER A 155 8.55 -14.19 -4.25
N ALA A 156 8.44 -15.08 -3.26
CA ALA A 156 7.29 -15.98 -3.17
C ALA A 156 5.99 -15.18 -3.04
N GLU A 157 4.93 -15.65 -3.68
CA GLU A 157 3.61 -15.02 -3.53
C GLU A 157 3.12 -15.15 -2.09
N PRO A 158 2.66 -14.07 -1.47
CA PRO A 158 2.13 -14.11 -0.11
C PRO A 158 0.78 -14.85 -0.05
N ILE A 159 0.45 -15.35 1.14
CA ILE A 159 -0.82 -16.03 1.41
C ILE A 159 -1.76 -15.07 2.11
N PHE A 160 -2.97 -14.93 1.58
CA PHE A 160 -4.00 -14.03 2.09
C PHE A 160 -5.24 -14.79 2.55
N THR A 161 -6.13 -14.13 3.29
CA THR A 161 -7.43 -14.68 3.67
C THR A 161 -8.28 -15.02 2.45
N ASP A 162 -8.21 -14.17 1.41
CA ASP A 162 -8.88 -14.36 0.12
C ASP A 162 -8.12 -13.55 -0.95
N THR A 163 -8.33 -13.83 -2.22
CA THR A 163 -7.57 -13.21 -3.32
C THR A 163 -8.49 -12.81 -4.48
N LEU A 164 -8.19 -11.67 -5.08
CA LEU A 164 -8.69 -11.22 -6.38
C LEU A 164 -7.54 -11.13 -7.37
N GLU A 165 -7.84 -11.28 -8.65
CA GLU A 165 -6.84 -11.18 -9.71
C GLU A 165 -7.33 -10.25 -10.83
N LEU A 166 -6.42 -9.45 -11.37
CA LEU A 166 -6.63 -8.60 -12.52
C LEU A 166 -5.40 -8.67 -13.44
N ASP A 167 -5.61 -9.09 -14.67
CA ASP A 167 -4.61 -9.00 -15.73
C ASP A 167 -4.75 -7.62 -16.42
N LEU A 168 -3.64 -6.88 -16.49
CA LEU A 168 -3.58 -5.54 -17.05
C LEU A 168 -3.35 -5.52 -18.56
N SER A 169 -3.12 -6.67 -19.19
CA SER A 169 -2.85 -6.77 -20.63
C SER A 169 -4.11 -6.67 -21.50
#